data_5ef7051fc96f2c849c5143e91445fd7f
#
_entry.id   5ef7051fc96f2c849c5143e91445fd7f
#
_cell.length_a   1.000
_cell.length_b   1.000
_cell.length_c   1.000
_cell.angle_alpha   90.00
_cell.angle_beta   90.00
_cell.angle_gamma   90.00
#
_symmetry.space_group_name_H-M   'P 1'
#
loop_
_entity.id
_entity.type
_entity.pdbx_description
1 polymer ?
#
loop_
_entity_poly.entity_id
_entity_poly.type
_entity_poly.pdbx_seq_one_letter_code
_entity_poly.pdbx_strand_id
1 'polypeptide(L)'
;MDTRRRIIDGWHSPSLGQHMPIVSYGHWGHPILLFPTAAADFLENERFGLIDAVGHLIDQGRIRVFSINSINNQSWMDRGLPVPEKARRQALYDRYIEDELVPYIRGACQSGDIRLATAGASFGAFHAANTLFRRPDLFDATIAMSGFYDLSSDYLHGYSDDNVYFNNPVWYLLNVEGHNLHLLRNSKIHILTGQGAYEAPHASRQLADVLHRKGIPHFLDVWGHDVAHDWPWWLKMLPYSINDVMKW
;
A
#
# COMPACT_ATOMS: atom_id res chain seq x y z
N MET A 1 -3.68 30.85 -0.68
CA MET A 1 -4.67 29.85 -0.22
C MET A 1 -3.92 28.54 -0.08
N ASP A 2 -4.11 27.83 1.03
CA ASP A 2 -3.51 26.50 1.18
C ASP A 2 -4.24 25.52 0.22
N THR A 3 -3.68 25.36 -0.97
CA THR A 3 -4.24 24.54 -2.03
C THR A 3 -4.23 23.06 -1.65
N ARG A 4 -3.38 22.65 -0.71
CA ARG A 4 -3.25 21.24 -0.28
C ARG A 4 -4.36 20.77 0.65
N ARG A 5 -5.18 21.67 1.20
CA ARG A 5 -6.35 21.36 2.05
C ARG A 5 -6.10 20.14 2.96
N ARG A 6 -5.20 20.29 3.94
CA ARG A 6 -4.88 19.27 4.93
C ARG A 6 -6.02 19.12 5.93
N ILE A 7 -6.59 17.92 6.04
CA ILE A 7 -7.67 17.63 7.00
C ILE A 7 -7.29 16.39 7.81
N ILE A 8 -7.29 16.51 9.13
CA ILE A 8 -7.18 15.37 10.06
C ILE A 8 -8.57 15.01 10.53
N ASP A 9 -8.88 13.71 10.48
CA ASP A 9 -10.11 13.10 10.94
C ASP A 9 -9.80 11.75 11.61
N GLY A 10 -10.80 11.03 12.05
CA GLY A 10 -10.65 9.70 12.63
C GLY A 10 -11.89 9.26 13.37
N TRP A 11 -11.98 7.97 13.60
CA TRP A 11 -13.08 7.36 14.32
C TRP A 11 -12.63 6.15 15.13
N HIS A 12 -13.48 5.71 16.04
CA HIS A 12 -13.28 4.43 16.71
C HIS A 12 -13.66 3.31 15.75
N SER A 13 -12.65 2.60 15.22
CA SER A 13 -12.86 1.52 14.26
C SER A 13 -13.58 0.33 14.93
N PRO A 14 -14.75 -0.08 14.44
CA PRO A 14 -15.40 -1.30 14.90
C PRO A 14 -14.60 -2.55 14.56
N SER A 15 -13.85 -2.57 13.44
CA SER A 15 -13.01 -3.71 13.06
C SER A 15 -11.82 -3.90 14.00
N LEU A 16 -11.18 -2.80 14.43
CA LEU A 16 -9.94 -2.82 15.22
C LEU A 16 -10.16 -2.60 16.72
N GLY A 17 -11.34 -2.11 17.13
CA GLY A 17 -11.67 -1.80 18.52
C GLY A 17 -10.82 -0.66 19.11
N GLN A 18 -10.32 0.24 18.28
CA GLN A 18 -9.47 1.38 18.68
C GLN A 18 -9.70 2.59 17.79
N HIS A 19 -9.27 3.77 18.28
CA HIS A 19 -9.31 4.99 17.47
C HIS A 19 -8.28 4.91 16.34
N MET A 20 -8.74 5.17 15.11
CA MET A 20 -7.92 5.17 13.89
C MET A 20 -7.96 6.55 13.25
N PRO A 21 -6.88 7.33 13.38
CA PRO A 21 -6.77 8.62 12.72
C PRO A 21 -6.43 8.47 11.24
N ILE A 22 -6.83 9.47 10.47
CA ILE A 22 -6.53 9.63 9.06
C ILE A 22 -6.20 11.09 8.77
N VAL A 23 -5.32 11.35 7.82
CA VAL A 23 -5.10 12.67 7.26
C VAL A 23 -5.28 12.64 5.75
N SER A 24 -5.97 13.63 5.22
CA SER A 24 -6.12 13.81 3.78
C SER A 24 -5.49 15.11 3.29
N TYR A 25 -4.96 15.09 2.07
CA TYR A 25 -4.34 16.21 1.39
C TYR A 25 -4.95 16.35 0.00
N GLY A 26 -5.32 17.58 -0.34
CA GLY A 26 -5.95 17.90 -1.62
C GLY A 26 -7.46 17.91 -1.57
N HIS A 27 -8.06 18.34 -2.66
CA HIS A 27 -9.50 18.56 -2.78
C HIS A 27 -10.12 17.79 -3.95
N TRP A 28 -9.29 17.35 -4.91
CA TRP A 28 -9.72 16.67 -6.12
C TRP A 28 -8.63 15.71 -6.61
N GLY A 29 -8.97 14.88 -7.61
CA GLY A 29 -8.05 13.96 -8.27
C GLY A 29 -8.23 12.50 -7.87
N HIS A 30 -7.38 11.64 -8.44
CA HIS A 30 -7.42 10.21 -8.16
C HIS A 30 -7.05 9.93 -6.69
N PRO A 31 -7.89 9.23 -5.91
CA PRO A 31 -7.62 8.99 -4.50
C PRO A 31 -6.52 7.94 -4.31
N ILE A 32 -5.51 8.28 -3.55
CA ILE A 32 -4.40 7.40 -3.18
C ILE A 32 -4.46 7.13 -1.68
N LEU A 33 -4.63 5.86 -1.30
CA LEU A 33 -4.44 5.38 0.07
C LEU A 33 -2.95 5.14 0.30
N LEU A 34 -2.33 5.94 1.16
CA LEU A 34 -0.90 5.91 1.43
C LEU A 34 -0.61 5.26 2.77
N PHE A 35 0.09 4.14 2.72
CA PHE A 35 0.51 3.38 3.89
C PHE A 35 1.84 3.90 4.44
N PRO A 36 2.00 3.99 5.78
CA PRO A 36 3.28 4.30 6.40
C PRO A 36 4.25 3.12 6.31
N THR A 37 5.52 3.37 6.60
CA THR A 37 6.52 2.31 6.74
C THR A 37 6.32 1.54 8.05
N ALA A 38 7.01 0.42 8.26
CA ALA A 38 7.09 -0.33 9.53
C ALA A 38 5.84 -0.15 10.44
N ALA A 39 6.04 0.30 11.68
CA ALA A 39 4.98 0.51 12.69
C ALA A 39 4.68 2.01 12.92
N ALA A 40 4.73 2.79 11.89
CA ALA A 40 4.59 4.25 11.96
C ALA A 40 3.12 4.72 11.94
N ASP A 41 2.93 5.99 12.25
CA ASP A 41 1.63 6.64 12.31
C ASP A 41 1.22 7.33 10.98
N PHE A 42 0.00 7.82 10.94
CA PHE A 42 -0.63 8.46 9.78
C PHE A 42 0.06 9.77 9.31
N LEU A 43 0.96 10.35 10.11
CA LEU A 43 1.72 11.56 9.77
C LEU A 43 3.15 11.29 9.32
N GLU A 44 3.61 10.04 9.32
CA GLU A 44 4.98 9.72 8.93
C GLU A 44 5.33 10.25 7.54
N ASN A 45 4.48 9.98 6.56
CA ASN A 45 4.70 10.40 5.18
C ASN A 45 4.80 11.93 5.02
N GLU A 46 4.08 12.69 5.86
CA GLU A 46 4.20 14.14 5.93
C GLU A 46 5.52 14.57 6.58
N ARG A 47 5.86 13.99 7.73
CA ARG A 47 7.09 14.31 8.47
C ARG A 47 8.37 14.07 7.67
N PHE A 48 8.38 13.05 6.82
CA PHE A 48 9.52 12.72 5.98
C PHE A 48 9.46 13.36 4.58
N GLY A 49 8.49 14.26 4.32
CA GLY A 49 8.42 15.05 3.10
C GLY A 49 7.81 14.37 1.89
N LEU A 50 7.23 13.16 2.04
CA LEU A 50 6.65 12.45 0.89
C LEU A 50 5.41 13.18 0.34
N ILE A 51 4.64 13.84 1.20
CA ILE A 51 3.51 14.68 0.80
C ILE A 51 4.00 15.91 0.02
N ASP A 52 5.09 16.52 0.45
CA ASP A 52 5.70 17.65 -0.25
C ASP A 52 6.25 17.25 -1.62
N ALA A 53 6.86 16.09 -1.73
CA ALA A 53 7.38 15.56 -2.98
C ALA A 53 6.30 15.43 -4.07
N VAL A 54 5.06 15.10 -3.69
CA VAL A 54 3.90 15.03 -4.61
C VAL A 54 2.99 16.26 -4.54
N GLY A 55 3.39 17.30 -3.79
CA GLY A 55 2.57 18.47 -3.53
C GLY A 55 2.06 19.18 -4.77
N HIS A 56 2.91 19.29 -5.81
CA HIS A 56 2.51 19.89 -7.08
C HIS A 56 1.35 19.12 -7.78
N LEU A 57 1.30 17.79 -7.62
CA LEU A 57 0.23 16.95 -8.18
C LEU A 57 -1.07 17.12 -7.40
N ILE A 58 -0.96 17.28 -6.07
CA ILE A 58 -2.08 17.58 -5.18
C ILE A 58 -2.65 18.98 -5.51
N ASP A 59 -1.78 19.97 -5.66
CA ASP A 59 -2.15 21.36 -5.96
C ASP A 59 -2.86 21.49 -7.31
N GLN A 60 -2.43 20.67 -8.29
CA GLN A 60 -3.05 20.58 -9.62
C GLN A 60 -4.38 19.79 -9.62
N GLY A 61 -4.77 19.18 -8.50
CA GLY A 61 -5.95 18.33 -8.43
C GLY A 61 -5.86 17.03 -9.25
N ARG A 62 -4.64 16.54 -9.50
CA ARG A 62 -4.41 15.27 -10.20
C ARG A 62 -4.59 14.07 -9.27
N ILE A 63 -4.17 14.24 -8.02
CA ILE A 63 -4.29 13.24 -6.96
C ILE A 63 -4.85 13.86 -5.68
N ARG A 64 -5.50 13.02 -4.89
CA ARG A 64 -5.89 13.30 -3.51
C ARG A 64 -5.32 12.20 -2.62
N VAL A 65 -4.54 12.55 -1.60
CA VAL A 65 -3.83 11.57 -0.77
C VAL A 65 -4.54 11.39 0.57
N PHE A 66 -4.65 10.15 1.02
CA PHE A 66 -5.19 9.74 2.32
C PHE A 66 -4.15 8.88 3.03
N SER A 67 -3.56 9.36 4.12
CA SER A 67 -2.53 8.65 4.88
C SER A 67 -3.10 8.15 6.21
N ILE A 68 -2.79 6.92 6.58
CA ILE A 68 -3.39 6.19 7.70
C ILE A 68 -2.33 5.61 8.64
N ASN A 69 -2.76 5.20 9.84
CA ASN A 69 -1.90 4.47 10.78
C ASN A 69 -1.59 3.05 10.28
N SER A 70 -0.38 2.58 10.59
CA SER A 70 -0.08 1.15 10.64
C SER A 70 -0.58 0.53 11.96
N ILE A 71 -0.83 -0.79 11.94
CA ILE A 71 -1.00 -1.61 13.14
C ILE A 71 0.11 -2.68 13.27
N ASN A 72 1.21 -2.55 12.55
CA ASN A 72 2.24 -3.57 12.50
C ASN A 72 2.84 -3.89 13.87
N ASN A 73 2.93 -2.89 14.78
CA ASN A 73 3.34 -3.08 16.17
C ASN A 73 2.31 -3.86 17.02
N GLN A 74 1.11 -4.10 16.50
CA GLN A 74 0.05 -4.88 17.12
C GLN A 74 -0.23 -6.17 16.32
N SER A 75 0.51 -6.42 15.25
CA SER A 75 0.38 -7.57 14.34
C SER A 75 1.75 -8.16 13.99
N TRP A 76 2.19 -8.07 12.74
CA TRP A 76 3.40 -8.73 12.25
C TRP A 76 4.67 -8.39 13.05
N MET A 77 4.84 -7.16 13.50
CA MET A 77 6.02 -6.70 14.24
C MET A 77 5.92 -6.89 15.76
N ASP A 78 4.78 -7.32 16.29
CA ASP A 78 4.65 -7.64 17.71
C ASP A 78 5.44 -8.93 18.05
N ARG A 79 6.45 -8.80 18.90
CA ARG A 79 7.32 -9.93 19.28
C ARG A 79 6.69 -10.83 20.34
N GLY A 80 5.64 -10.38 21.03
CA GLY A 80 4.97 -11.12 22.10
C GLY A 80 3.76 -11.95 21.60
N LEU A 81 3.26 -11.67 20.41
CA LEU A 81 2.08 -12.37 19.87
C LEU A 81 2.49 -13.64 19.10
N PRO A 82 1.72 -14.72 19.24
CA PRO A 82 1.86 -15.89 18.38
C PRO A 82 1.39 -15.56 16.94
N VAL A 83 1.96 -16.27 15.96
CA VAL A 83 1.67 -16.01 14.52
C VAL A 83 0.19 -16.04 14.18
N PRO A 84 -0.65 -16.98 14.70
CA PRO A 84 -2.09 -16.95 14.44
C PRO A 84 -2.77 -15.64 14.84
N GLU A 85 -2.36 -15.07 15.97
CA GLU A 85 -2.93 -13.80 16.44
C GLU A 85 -2.44 -12.61 15.61
N LYS A 86 -1.18 -12.61 15.17
CA LYS A 86 -0.66 -11.62 14.22
C LYS A 86 -1.46 -11.63 12.92
N ALA A 87 -1.69 -12.80 12.36
CA ALA A 87 -2.46 -12.99 11.13
C ALA A 87 -3.92 -12.56 11.30
N ARG A 88 -4.55 -12.90 12.43
CA ARG A 88 -5.90 -12.46 12.76
C ARG A 88 -6.01 -10.93 12.86
N ARG A 89 -5.05 -10.27 13.49
CA ARG A 89 -5.01 -8.80 13.58
C ARG A 89 -4.80 -8.15 12.23
N GLN A 90 -3.97 -8.72 11.38
CA GLN A 90 -3.85 -8.26 10.00
C GLN A 90 -5.18 -8.37 9.26
N ALA A 91 -5.90 -9.49 9.39
CA ALA A 91 -7.22 -9.65 8.78
C ALA A 91 -8.25 -8.61 9.28
N LEU A 92 -8.15 -8.16 10.54
CA LEU A 92 -8.97 -7.05 11.05
C LEU A 92 -8.57 -5.70 10.44
N TYR A 93 -7.27 -5.50 10.18
CA TYR A 93 -6.80 -4.30 9.49
C TYR A 93 -7.27 -4.26 8.02
N ASP A 94 -7.29 -5.40 7.37
CA ASP A 94 -7.83 -5.52 6.02
C ASP A 94 -9.32 -5.13 6.00
N ARG A 95 -10.12 -5.62 6.98
CA ARG A 95 -11.52 -5.22 7.13
C ARG A 95 -11.68 -3.72 7.40
N TYR A 96 -10.85 -3.14 8.25
CA TYR A 96 -10.86 -1.69 8.47
C TYR A 96 -10.64 -0.93 7.16
N ILE A 97 -9.71 -1.37 6.31
CA ILE A 97 -9.47 -0.74 5.01
C ILE A 97 -10.70 -0.91 4.09
N GLU A 98 -11.24 -2.12 4.01
CA GLU A 98 -12.31 -2.48 3.07
C GLU A 98 -13.66 -1.88 3.48
N ASP A 99 -14.04 -2.03 4.75
CA ASP A 99 -15.40 -1.77 5.23
C ASP A 99 -15.56 -0.35 5.82
N GLU A 100 -14.46 0.31 6.19
CA GLU A 100 -14.50 1.63 6.84
C GLU A 100 -13.81 2.71 6.02
N LEU A 101 -12.53 2.50 5.64
CA LEU A 101 -11.74 3.50 4.91
C LEU A 101 -12.23 3.74 3.49
N VAL A 102 -12.49 2.69 2.72
CA VAL A 102 -12.96 2.83 1.34
C VAL A 102 -14.28 3.62 1.27
N PRO A 103 -15.32 3.30 2.08
CA PRO A 103 -16.54 4.11 2.13
C PRO A 103 -16.29 5.56 2.55
N TYR A 104 -15.43 5.80 3.56
CA TYR A 104 -15.06 7.14 3.99
C TYR A 104 -14.41 7.95 2.86
N ILE A 105 -13.41 7.37 2.17
CA ILE A 105 -12.70 8.03 1.08
C ILE A 105 -13.65 8.30 -0.10
N ARG A 106 -14.52 7.36 -0.46
CA ARG A 106 -15.54 7.54 -1.49
C ARG A 106 -16.50 8.67 -1.16
N GLY A 107 -16.95 8.76 0.09
CA GLY A 107 -17.75 9.87 0.60
C GLY A 107 -17.01 11.20 0.50
N ALA A 108 -15.75 11.26 0.91
CA ALA A 108 -14.90 12.45 0.82
C ALA A 108 -14.64 12.88 -0.64
N CYS A 109 -14.59 11.92 -1.58
CA CYS A 109 -14.44 12.17 -3.01
C CYS A 109 -15.79 12.42 -3.73
N GLN A 110 -16.91 12.31 -3.04
CA GLN A 110 -18.25 12.45 -3.60
C GLN A 110 -18.52 11.51 -4.80
N SER A 111 -17.95 10.31 -4.77
CA SER A 111 -18.06 9.29 -5.80
C SER A 111 -18.17 7.91 -5.17
N GLY A 112 -19.36 7.28 -5.25
CA GLY A 112 -19.66 6.03 -4.57
C GLY A 112 -18.99 4.79 -5.17
N ASP A 113 -18.50 4.90 -6.41
CA ASP A 113 -17.96 3.78 -7.21
C ASP A 113 -16.48 3.97 -7.59
N ILE A 114 -15.87 5.11 -7.25
CA ILE A 114 -14.46 5.35 -7.57
C ILE A 114 -13.60 4.26 -6.93
N ARG A 115 -12.71 3.66 -7.72
CA ARG A 115 -11.66 2.79 -7.21
C ARG A 115 -10.46 3.63 -6.80
N LEU A 116 -9.75 3.16 -5.78
CA LEU A 116 -8.63 3.86 -5.19
C LEU A 116 -7.31 3.29 -5.71
N ALA A 117 -6.28 4.12 -5.73
CA ALA A 117 -4.91 3.64 -5.78
C ALA A 117 -4.38 3.38 -4.36
N THR A 118 -3.38 2.52 -4.25
CA THR A 118 -2.60 2.31 -3.04
C THR A 118 -1.15 2.68 -3.28
N ALA A 119 -0.46 3.20 -2.26
CA ALA A 119 0.97 3.46 -2.33
C ALA A 119 1.63 3.24 -0.97
N GLY A 120 2.93 2.92 -0.96
CA GLY A 120 3.70 2.80 0.27
C GLY A 120 5.14 2.38 0.01
N ALA A 121 5.98 2.57 1.04
CA ALA A 121 7.38 2.14 1.03
C ALA A 121 7.64 1.10 2.12
N SER A 122 8.62 0.20 1.92
CA SER A 122 9.00 -0.81 2.91
C SER A 122 7.81 -1.70 3.29
N PHE A 123 7.44 -1.79 4.57
CA PHE A 123 6.22 -2.49 5.01
C PHE A 123 4.94 -1.89 4.41
N GLY A 124 4.93 -0.57 4.17
CA GLY A 124 3.83 0.09 3.46
C GLY A 124 3.65 -0.39 2.03
N ALA A 125 4.72 -0.78 1.35
CA ALA A 125 4.65 -1.38 0.00
C ALA A 125 3.99 -2.77 0.03
N PHE A 126 4.27 -3.57 1.07
CA PHE A 126 3.57 -4.83 1.30
C PHE A 126 2.05 -4.59 1.44
N HIS A 127 1.65 -3.67 2.33
CA HIS A 127 0.23 -3.35 2.51
C HIS A 127 -0.41 -2.82 1.23
N ALA A 128 0.26 -1.90 0.53
CA ALA A 128 -0.26 -1.32 -0.70
C ALA A 128 -0.53 -2.39 -1.78
N ALA A 129 0.45 -3.24 -2.04
CA ALA A 129 0.34 -4.32 -3.03
C ALA A 129 -0.72 -5.36 -2.61
N ASN A 130 -0.67 -5.83 -1.34
CA ASN A 130 -1.60 -6.83 -0.83
C ASN A 130 -3.06 -6.34 -0.87
N THR A 131 -3.30 -5.08 -0.54
CA THR A 131 -4.63 -4.46 -0.57
C THR A 131 -5.23 -4.47 -1.99
N LEU A 132 -4.47 -4.04 -3.02
CA LEU A 132 -4.93 -4.13 -4.41
C LEU A 132 -5.19 -5.59 -4.81
N PHE A 133 -4.26 -6.49 -4.53
CA PHE A 133 -4.37 -7.87 -5.02
C PHE A 133 -5.53 -8.64 -4.41
N ARG A 134 -5.89 -8.33 -3.17
CA ARG A 134 -7.05 -8.91 -2.50
C ARG A 134 -8.37 -8.32 -2.96
N ARG A 135 -8.41 -7.01 -3.22
CA ARG A 135 -9.64 -6.27 -3.53
C ARG A 135 -9.49 -5.41 -4.81
N PRO A 136 -9.24 -6.05 -5.95
CA PRO A 136 -9.16 -5.32 -7.22
C PRO A 136 -10.50 -4.71 -7.67
N ASP A 137 -11.59 -5.05 -6.99
CA ASP A 137 -12.91 -4.42 -7.14
C ASP A 137 -12.97 -3.03 -6.47
N LEU A 138 -12.18 -2.80 -5.42
CA LEU A 138 -12.11 -1.53 -4.68
C LEU A 138 -10.92 -0.68 -5.10
N PHE A 139 -9.87 -1.31 -5.59
CA PHE A 139 -8.59 -0.67 -5.95
C PHE A 139 -8.25 -0.94 -7.42
N ASP A 140 -7.64 0.03 -8.10
CA ASP A 140 -7.27 -0.10 -9.51
C ASP A 140 -5.78 0.14 -9.80
N ALA A 141 -5.02 0.57 -8.79
CA ALA A 141 -3.59 0.77 -8.94
C ALA A 141 -2.82 0.56 -7.63
N THR A 142 -1.53 0.21 -7.77
CA THR A 142 -0.59 0.18 -6.63
C THR A 142 0.78 0.69 -7.03
N ILE A 143 1.41 1.45 -6.13
CA ILE A 143 2.81 1.90 -6.20
C ILE A 143 3.52 1.34 -4.97
N ALA A 144 4.32 0.30 -5.18
CA ALA A 144 4.98 -0.44 -4.12
C ALA A 144 6.49 -0.22 -4.17
N MET A 145 7.03 0.58 -3.24
CA MET A 145 8.43 1.02 -3.20
C MET A 145 9.22 0.23 -2.17
N SER A 146 10.30 -0.44 -2.59
CA SER A 146 11.24 -1.15 -1.70
C SER A 146 10.55 -2.16 -0.76
N GLY A 147 9.56 -2.91 -1.28
CA GLY A 147 8.75 -3.83 -0.49
C GLY A 147 9.31 -5.24 -0.41
N PHE A 148 8.72 -6.00 0.51
CA PHE A 148 8.78 -7.46 0.55
C PHE A 148 7.34 -7.99 0.40
N TYR A 149 7.18 -9.21 -0.11
CA TYR A 149 5.85 -9.74 -0.48
C TYR A 149 5.67 -11.21 -0.11
N ASP A 150 6.64 -11.76 0.64
CA ASP A 150 6.62 -13.09 1.22
C ASP A 150 6.93 -12.99 2.72
N LEU A 151 5.96 -13.37 3.55
CA LEU A 151 6.06 -13.35 5.01
C LEU A 151 6.74 -14.59 5.58
N SER A 152 7.03 -15.60 4.75
CA SER A 152 7.41 -16.95 5.19
C SER A 152 8.66 -16.98 6.05
N SER A 153 9.72 -16.25 5.65
CA SER A 153 11.01 -16.30 6.30
C SER A 153 11.01 -15.62 7.66
N ASP A 154 10.44 -14.41 7.72
CA ASP A 154 10.68 -13.51 8.85
C ASP A 154 9.54 -13.47 9.86
N TYR A 155 8.32 -13.86 9.44
CA TYR A 155 7.12 -13.66 10.24
C TYR A 155 6.34 -14.92 10.56
N LEU A 156 6.40 -15.97 9.72
CA LEU A 156 5.48 -17.10 9.82
C LEU A 156 6.03 -18.29 10.59
N HIS A 157 7.35 -18.48 10.63
CA HIS A 157 8.00 -19.62 11.30
C HIS A 157 7.35 -20.99 10.98
N GLY A 158 6.94 -21.16 9.72
CA GLY A 158 6.28 -22.39 9.25
C GLY A 158 4.78 -22.49 9.54
N TYR A 159 4.16 -21.49 10.17
CA TYR A 159 2.71 -21.46 10.40
C TYR A 159 1.97 -21.03 9.13
N SER A 160 0.79 -21.63 8.89
CA SER A 160 -0.13 -21.25 7.81
C SER A 160 -1.58 -21.47 8.24
N ASP A 161 -2.42 -20.52 7.89
CA ASP A 161 -3.89 -20.57 7.93
C ASP A 161 -4.45 -19.68 6.81
N ASP A 162 -5.76 -19.55 6.72
CA ASP A 162 -6.41 -18.70 5.70
C ASP A 162 -6.02 -17.23 5.85
N ASN A 163 -5.87 -16.70 7.07
CA ASN A 163 -5.45 -15.32 7.29
C ASN A 163 -4.01 -15.08 6.80
N VAL A 164 -3.12 -16.03 7.03
CA VAL A 164 -1.75 -15.99 6.49
C VAL A 164 -1.78 -16.11 4.97
N TYR A 165 -2.50 -17.11 4.43
CA TYR A 165 -2.56 -17.37 3.01
C TYR A 165 -3.00 -16.13 2.23
N PHE A 166 -4.11 -15.51 2.61
CA PHE A 166 -4.63 -14.30 1.96
C PHE A 166 -3.87 -13.02 2.31
N ASN A 167 -2.85 -13.09 3.15
CA ASN A 167 -1.91 -12.01 3.44
C ASN A 167 -0.48 -12.31 2.98
N ASN A 168 -0.31 -13.30 2.11
CA ASN A 168 0.98 -13.59 1.49
C ASN A 168 0.84 -13.58 -0.05
N PRO A 169 1.02 -12.42 -0.71
CA PRO A 169 0.75 -12.22 -2.13
C PRO A 169 1.37 -13.26 -3.04
N VAL A 170 2.61 -13.68 -2.77
CA VAL A 170 3.32 -14.67 -3.60
C VAL A 170 2.71 -16.06 -3.55
N TRP A 171 1.84 -16.32 -2.55
CA TRP A 171 1.14 -17.61 -2.45
C TRP A 171 -0.21 -17.60 -3.18
N TYR A 172 -1.11 -16.66 -2.81
CA TYR A 172 -2.48 -16.68 -3.32
C TYR A 172 -2.60 -16.17 -4.76
N LEU A 173 -1.73 -15.28 -5.21
CA LEU A 173 -1.78 -14.78 -6.59
C LEU A 173 -1.64 -15.87 -7.64
N LEU A 174 -0.90 -16.93 -7.33
CA LEU A 174 -0.79 -18.09 -8.24
C LEU A 174 -2.13 -18.80 -8.46
N ASN A 175 -3.06 -18.66 -7.53
CA ASN A 175 -4.39 -19.30 -7.56
C ASN A 175 -5.52 -18.32 -7.86
N VAL A 176 -5.23 -17.03 -8.08
CA VAL A 176 -6.28 -16.06 -8.43
C VAL A 176 -6.85 -16.36 -9.81
N GLU A 177 -8.18 -16.37 -9.93
CA GLU A 177 -8.90 -16.71 -11.15
C GLU A 177 -10.15 -15.83 -11.34
N GLY A 178 -10.88 -16.06 -12.43
CA GLY A 178 -12.19 -15.46 -12.69
C GLY A 178 -12.18 -13.94 -12.72
N HIS A 179 -13.15 -13.34 -12.06
CA HIS A 179 -13.37 -11.89 -12.07
C HIS A 179 -12.21 -11.11 -11.48
N ASN A 180 -11.65 -11.57 -10.37
CA ASN A 180 -10.52 -10.88 -9.72
C ASN A 180 -9.27 -10.88 -10.62
N LEU A 181 -8.97 -11.98 -11.29
CA LEU A 181 -7.87 -12.02 -12.27
C LEU A 181 -8.11 -11.05 -13.43
N HIS A 182 -9.36 -10.97 -13.92
CA HIS A 182 -9.72 -9.99 -14.96
C HIS A 182 -9.49 -8.55 -14.48
N LEU A 183 -9.91 -8.21 -13.26
CA LEU A 183 -9.70 -6.87 -12.69
C LEU A 183 -8.21 -6.57 -12.52
N LEU A 184 -7.41 -7.51 -11.98
CA LEU A 184 -5.96 -7.34 -11.82
C LEU A 184 -5.24 -7.12 -13.15
N ARG A 185 -5.70 -7.79 -14.22
CA ARG A 185 -5.15 -7.58 -15.57
C ARG A 185 -5.43 -6.18 -16.14
N ASN A 186 -6.39 -5.49 -15.58
CA ASN A 186 -6.74 -4.10 -15.94
C ASN A 186 -6.28 -3.07 -14.91
N SER A 187 -5.55 -3.51 -13.88
CA SER A 187 -5.00 -2.63 -12.86
C SER A 187 -3.63 -2.10 -13.26
N LYS A 188 -3.25 -0.94 -12.71
CA LYS A 188 -1.93 -0.36 -12.88
C LYS A 188 -1.03 -0.77 -11.70
N ILE A 189 0.00 -1.54 -11.95
CA ILE A 189 0.88 -2.08 -10.91
C ILE A 189 2.31 -1.62 -11.19
N HIS A 190 2.87 -0.83 -10.27
CA HIS A 190 4.25 -0.38 -10.33
C HIS A 190 5.00 -0.82 -9.07
N ILE A 191 6.03 -1.62 -9.27
CA ILE A 191 6.93 -2.13 -8.23
C ILE A 191 8.29 -1.47 -8.44
N LEU A 192 8.79 -0.78 -7.43
CA LEU A 192 10.08 -0.09 -7.48
C LEU A 192 10.99 -0.61 -6.36
N THR A 193 12.27 -0.74 -6.63
CA THR A 193 13.28 -1.12 -5.63
C THR A 193 14.64 -0.57 -6.03
N GLY A 194 15.50 -0.29 -5.06
CA GLY A 194 16.92 -0.04 -5.27
C GLY A 194 17.74 -1.33 -5.25
N GLN A 195 19.06 -1.17 -5.36
CA GLN A 195 20.06 -2.23 -5.21
C GLN A 195 21.14 -1.87 -4.18
N GLY A 196 20.97 -0.73 -3.49
CA GLY A 196 21.91 -0.22 -2.50
C GLY A 196 21.69 -0.80 -1.11
N ALA A 197 22.20 -0.08 -0.10
CA ALA A 197 22.17 -0.52 1.29
C ALA A 197 20.73 -0.80 1.77
N TYR A 198 20.53 -1.96 2.42
CA TYR A 198 19.28 -2.44 3.02
C TYR A 198 18.13 -2.70 2.04
N GLU A 199 18.36 -2.59 0.73
CA GLU A 199 17.38 -2.99 -0.29
C GLU A 199 17.35 -4.50 -0.49
N ALA A 200 16.18 -5.01 -0.87
CA ALA A 200 15.95 -6.43 -1.14
C ALA A 200 15.31 -6.64 -2.53
N PRO A 201 16.03 -6.33 -3.63
CA PRO A 201 15.46 -6.37 -4.98
C PRO A 201 14.96 -7.77 -5.39
N HIS A 202 15.45 -8.83 -4.75
CA HIS A 202 14.96 -10.18 -4.97
C HIS A 202 13.47 -10.35 -4.60
N ALA A 203 12.99 -9.67 -3.55
CA ALA A 203 11.59 -9.73 -3.14
C ALA A 203 10.67 -9.09 -4.19
N SER A 204 11.08 -7.95 -4.75
CA SER A 204 10.35 -7.30 -5.85
C SER A 204 10.36 -8.14 -7.13
N ARG A 205 11.48 -8.79 -7.46
CA ARG A 205 11.57 -9.73 -8.59
C ARG A 205 10.68 -10.95 -8.39
N GLN A 206 10.63 -11.54 -7.18
CA GLN A 206 9.75 -12.66 -6.86
C GLN A 206 8.28 -12.31 -7.10
N LEU A 207 7.82 -11.15 -6.64
CA LEU A 207 6.46 -10.70 -6.91
C LEU A 207 6.21 -10.51 -8.41
N ALA A 208 7.12 -9.85 -9.12
CA ALA A 208 7.03 -9.65 -10.57
C ALA A 208 6.95 -10.98 -11.33
N ASP A 209 7.74 -11.99 -10.93
CA ASP A 209 7.69 -13.33 -11.53
C ASP A 209 6.32 -14.01 -11.30
N VAL A 210 5.72 -13.83 -10.13
CA VAL A 210 4.37 -14.35 -9.85
C VAL A 210 3.32 -13.66 -10.74
N LEU A 211 3.37 -12.33 -10.84
CA LEU A 211 2.47 -11.54 -11.68
C LEU A 211 2.63 -11.92 -13.16
N HIS A 212 3.87 -12.08 -13.63
CA HIS A 212 4.17 -12.51 -14.99
C HIS A 212 3.56 -13.87 -15.30
N ARG A 213 3.76 -14.87 -14.43
CA ARG A 213 3.18 -16.22 -14.60
C ARG A 213 1.65 -16.22 -14.66
N LYS A 214 0.99 -15.27 -14.00
CA LYS A 214 -0.48 -15.08 -14.05
C LYS A 214 -0.94 -14.23 -15.22
N GLY A 215 -0.02 -13.70 -16.02
CA GLY A 215 -0.34 -12.77 -17.10
C GLY A 215 -1.00 -11.48 -16.60
N ILE A 216 -0.57 -10.99 -15.43
CA ILE A 216 -1.00 -9.72 -14.85
C ILE A 216 0.02 -8.65 -15.26
N PRO A 217 -0.37 -7.63 -16.07
CA PRO A 217 0.52 -6.55 -16.47
C PRO A 217 1.05 -5.79 -15.27
N HIS A 218 2.34 -5.55 -15.24
CA HIS A 218 3.00 -4.79 -14.19
C HIS A 218 4.27 -4.15 -14.73
N PHE A 219 4.77 -3.16 -14.01
CA PHE A 219 6.03 -2.51 -14.28
C PHE A 219 6.96 -2.72 -13.08
N LEU A 220 8.12 -3.35 -13.30
CA LEU A 220 9.17 -3.52 -12.29
C LEU A 220 10.34 -2.61 -12.63
N ASP A 221 10.61 -1.64 -11.75
CA ASP A 221 11.75 -0.74 -11.82
C ASP A 221 12.81 -1.11 -10.78
N VAL A 222 13.97 -1.50 -11.24
CA VAL A 222 15.13 -1.80 -10.39
C VAL A 222 16.17 -0.69 -10.57
N TRP A 223 16.24 0.21 -9.60
CA TRP A 223 17.14 1.36 -9.62
C TRP A 223 18.57 0.96 -9.24
N GLY A 224 19.51 1.90 -9.34
CA GLY A 224 20.94 1.67 -9.20
C GLY A 224 21.43 1.14 -7.85
N HIS A 225 22.70 0.78 -7.79
CA HIS A 225 23.37 0.28 -6.56
C HIS A 225 23.62 1.40 -5.52
N ASP A 226 23.45 2.64 -5.89
CA ASP A 226 23.47 3.82 -5.03
C ASP A 226 22.11 4.10 -4.36
N VAL A 227 21.07 3.39 -4.76
CA VAL A 227 19.71 3.57 -4.27
C VAL A 227 19.48 2.68 -3.06
N ALA A 228 19.55 3.29 -1.87
CA ALA A 228 19.37 2.62 -0.58
C ALA A 228 17.89 2.58 -0.15
N HIS A 229 17.58 1.72 0.84
CA HIS A 229 16.26 1.59 1.46
C HIS A 229 15.98 2.76 2.41
N ASP A 230 15.73 3.97 1.84
CA ASP A 230 15.60 5.19 2.63
C ASP A 230 14.77 6.26 1.91
N TRP A 231 14.27 7.21 2.70
CA TRP A 231 13.38 8.31 2.29
C TRP A 231 13.87 9.14 1.09
N PRO A 232 15.15 9.54 0.96
CA PRO A 232 15.60 10.33 -0.19
C PRO A 232 15.28 9.70 -1.55
N TRP A 233 15.15 8.38 -1.60
CA TRP A 233 14.82 7.63 -2.80
C TRP A 233 13.31 7.51 -2.99
N TRP A 234 12.55 7.23 -1.93
CA TRP A 234 11.09 7.16 -2.00
C TRP A 234 10.47 8.51 -2.37
N LEU A 235 11.08 9.64 -1.95
CA LEU A 235 10.71 11.00 -2.36
C LEU A 235 10.85 11.24 -3.88
N LYS A 236 11.68 10.46 -4.55
CA LYS A 236 11.85 10.49 -6.02
C LYS A 236 10.96 9.45 -6.70
N MET A 237 10.84 8.25 -6.11
CA MET A 237 10.09 7.13 -6.67
C MET A 237 8.60 7.42 -6.79
N LEU A 238 7.98 8.00 -5.75
CA LEU A 238 6.53 8.23 -5.75
C LEU A 238 6.10 9.24 -6.84
N PRO A 239 6.65 10.47 -6.93
CA PRO A 239 6.26 11.40 -7.98
C PRO A 239 6.62 10.89 -9.39
N TYR A 240 7.76 10.22 -9.57
CA TYR A 240 8.10 9.56 -10.82
C TYR A 240 7.03 8.54 -11.22
N SER A 241 6.64 7.64 -10.30
CA SER A 241 5.62 6.64 -10.58
C SER A 241 4.29 7.26 -11.00
N ILE A 242 3.84 8.32 -10.31
CA ILE A 242 2.59 8.98 -10.62
C ILE A 242 2.63 9.68 -11.99
N ASN A 243 3.73 10.40 -12.28
CA ASN A 243 3.86 11.18 -13.51
C ASN A 243 4.10 10.33 -14.75
N ASP A 244 5.04 9.41 -14.67
CA ASP A 244 5.62 8.77 -15.85
C ASP A 244 5.03 7.40 -16.14
N VAL A 245 4.59 6.69 -15.09
CA VAL A 245 4.01 5.34 -15.22
C VAL A 245 2.49 5.36 -15.13
N MET A 246 1.94 5.91 -14.05
CA MET A 246 0.50 5.94 -13.81
C MET A 246 -0.21 6.97 -14.69
N LYS A 247 0.43 8.10 -14.95
CA LYS A 247 -0.08 9.21 -15.80
C LYS A 247 -1.46 9.69 -15.38
N TRP A 248 -1.62 9.93 -14.09
CA TRP A 248 -2.83 10.52 -13.51
C TRP A 248 -2.88 12.03 -13.70
#